data_d3324bdc3ce7db4bf4fdc5ee0831913a
#
_entry.id   d3324bdc3ce7db4bf4fdc5ee0831913a
#
_cell.length_a   1.000
_cell.length_b   1.000
_cell.length_c   1.000
_cell.angle_alpha   90.00
_cell.angle_beta   90.00
_cell.angle_gamma   90.00
#
_symmetry.space_group_name_H-M   'P 1'
#
loop_
_entity.id
_entity.type
_entity.pdbx_description
1 polymer ?
#
loop_
_entity_poly.entity_id
_entity_poly.type
_entity_poly.pdbx_seq_one_letter_code
_entity_poly.pdbx_strand_id
1 'polypeptide(L)'
;VKPNQLEVIDIEKPVIDPKNNVLVKMTAAGICGSDVGIYHGTNAAATYPRIIGHEMVGVVAEVGDNVSSLKIGDRIIINQVTSCGHCYPCSKNRGNVCDNLKVRGVHIDGGYREYIAVPESDCYLLPDSLSDQDAVMIEPTTIAIQSCTRAELEKDDMLLIYGAGALGSSILKIAHTICDHIIVADIMDDKLAEAREHGAQFTINAATEDFQERVLEYTHGRGATVSIDAACVKNSLLLLLQATGNAGRVITMGFSTAPTEVNQFLITSKELDVRGSRLQNKMFGKAIEMIKEGTLDLNNSISHTFPLTKAQEAFDFVDSRDPSIRKIVFTFDF
;
A
#
# COMPACT_ATOMS: atom_id res chain seq x y z
N VAL A 1 10.40 -18.84 1.70
CA VAL A 1 11.51 -17.87 1.73
C VAL A 1 12.26 -17.97 3.04
N LYS A 2 13.56 -17.86 2.99
CA LYS A 2 14.49 -17.55 4.10
C LYS A 2 15.30 -16.34 3.68
N PRO A 3 16.02 -15.64 4.59
CA PRO A 3 16.84 -14.51 4.22
C PRO A 3 17.80 -14.86 3.07
N ASN A 4 17.72 -14.09 1.98
CA ASN A 4 18.47 -14.25 0.74
C ASN A 4 18.34 -15.64 0.05
N GLN A 5 17.21 -16.33 0.31
CA GLN A 5 16.93 -17.63 -0.31
C GLN A 5 15.45 -17.72 -0.67
N LEU A 6 15.17 -17.83 -1.97
CA LEU A 6 13.87 -18.21 -2.52
C LEU A 6 13.93 -19.67 -2.98
N GLU A 7 12.87 -20.40 -2.72
CA GLU A 7 12.74 -21.78 -3.17
C GLU A 7 11.28 -22.01 -3.58
N VAL A 8 11.08 -22.53 -4.77
CA VAL A 8 9.77 -22.99 -5.24
C VAL A 8 9.68 -24.47 -4.91
N ILE A 9 8.69 -24.83 -4.11
CA ILE A 9 8.51 -26.19 -3.59
C ILE A 9 7.07 -26.66 -3.81
N ASP A 10 6.88 -27.96 -3.93
CA ASP A 10 5.55 -28.57 -3.88
C ASP A 10 5.04 -28.58 -2.45
N ILE A 11 3.79 -28.18 -2.28
CA ILE A 11 3.08 -28.20 -0.99
C ILE A 11 1.72 -28.87 -1.17
N GLU A 12 1.17 -29.42 -0.10
CA GLU A 12 -0.19 -29.92 -0.12
C GLU A 12 -1.19 -28.80 -0.42
N LYS A 13 -2.18 -29.12 -1.28
CA LYS A 13 -3.29 -28.21 -1.55
C LYS A 13 -4.06 -27.97 -0.25
N PRO A 14 -4.27 -26.70 0.15
CA PRO A 14 -5.02 -26.42 1.38
C PRO A 14 -6.48 -26.90 1.27
N VAL A 15 -7.00 -27.36 2.40
CA VAL A 15 -8.39 -27.79 2.53
C VAL A 15 -9.15 -26.67 3.26
N ILE A 16 -10.39 -26.42 2.86
CA ILE A 16 -11.27 -25.46 3.55
C ILE A 16 -11.69 -26.01 4.92
N ASP A 17 -11.91 -25.11 5.85
CA ASP A 17 -12.40 -25.38 7.20
C ASP A 17 -13.46 -24.31 7.58
N PRO A 18 -14.15 -24.42 8.72
CA PRO A 18 -15.16 -23.42 9.11
C PRO A 18 -14.67 -21.99 9.25
N LYS A 19 -13.36 -21.78 9.43
CA LYS A 19 -12.73 -20.47 9.55
C LYS A 19 -12.23 -19.97 8.19
N ASN A 20 -11.59 -20.84 7.40
CA ASN A 20 -11.08 -20.53 6.07
C ASN A 20 -11.94 -21.29 5.06
N ASN A 21 -13.12 -20.74 4.80
CA ASN A 21 -14.20 -21.43 4.12
C ASN A 21 -14.27 -21.16 2.61
N VAL A 22 -13.27 -20.46 2.06
CA VAL A 22 -13.14 -20.21 0.62
C VAL A 22 -11.76 -20.67 0.17
N LEU A 23 -11.70 -21.59 -0.77
CA LEU A 23 -10.48 -21.99 -1.46
C LEU A 23 -10.33 -21.16 -2.73
N VAL A 24 -9.20 -20.49 -2.87
CA VAL A 24 -8.90 -19.62 -4.00
C VAL A 24 -7.75 -20.19 -4.80
N LYS A 25 -7.91 -20.34 -6.11
CA LYS A 25 -6.83 -20.58 -7.07
C LYS A 25 -6.26 -19.22 -7.44
N MET A 26 -4.97 -19.02 -7.15
CA MET A 26 -4.30 -17.76 -7.46
C MET A 26 -4.12 -17.59 -8.97
N THR A 27 -4.32 -16.38 -9.46
CA THR A 27 -4.14 -16.00 -10.87
C THR A 27 -3.11 -14.90 -11.04
N ALA A 28 -2.97 -14.01 -10.02
CA ALA A 28 -1.95 -12.97 -10.01
C ALA A 28 -1.54 -12.64 -8.57
N ALA A 29 -0.27 -12.29 -8.37
CA ALA A 29 0.23 -11.75 -7.11
C ALA A 29 1.33 -10.70 -7.35
N GLY A 30 1.19 -9.51 -6.76
CA GLY A 30 2.14 -8.43 -6.92
C GLY A 30 3.37 -8.56 -6.00
N ILE A 31 4.52 -8.06 -6.46
CA ILE A 31 5.71 -7.90 -5.61
C ILE A 31 5.69 -6.49 -5.00
N CYS A 32 5.76 -6.44 -3.67
CA CYS A 32 5.87 -5.22 -2.88
C CYS A 32 7.28 -5.04 -2.31
N GLY A 33 7.68 -3.81 -2.01
CA GLY A 33 8.94 -3.54 -1.31
C GLY A 33 9.06 -4.24 0.04
N SER A 34 7.95 -4.54 0.72
CA SER A 34 7.96 -5.31 1.96
C SER A 34 8.30 -6.79 1.73
N ASP A 35 7.95 -7.38 0.56
CA ASP A 35 8.36 -8.73 0.19
C ASP A 35 9.87 -8.79 -0.06
N VAL A 36 10.42 -7.74 -0.71
CA VAL A 36 11.86 -7.56 -0.89
C VAL A 36 12.56 -7.45 0.47
N GLY A 37 11.99 -6.67 1.41
CA GLY A 37 12.50 -6.58 2.77
C GLY A 37 12.46 -7.92 3.52
N ILE A 38 11.46 -8.77 3.30
CA ILE A 38 11.43 -10.13 3.85
C ILE A 38 12.50 -10.98 3.17
N TYR A 39 12.63 -10.93 1.85
CA TYR A 39 13.67 -11.65 1.11
C TYR A 39 15.07 -11.32 1.62
N HIS A 40 15.39 -10.05 1.85
CA HIS A 40 16.68 -9.62 2.39
C HIS A 40 16.84 -9.78 3.91
N GLY A 41 15.81 -10.24 4.61
CA GLY A 41 15.87 -10.41 6.08
C GLY A 41 15.82 -9.10 6.87
N THR A 42 15.42 -7.99 6.25
CA THR A 42 15.35 -6.66 6.88
C THR A 42 13.98 -6.34 7.50
N ASN A 43 12.95 -7.16 7.22
CA ASN A 43 11.62 -7.02 7.82
C ASN A 43 11.57 -7.71 9.18
N ALA A 44 11.62 -6.94 10.26
CA ALA A 44 11.63 -7.46 11.65
C ALA A 44 10.34 -8.20 12.05
N ALA A 45 9.23 -8.04 11.31
CA ALA A 45 7.97 -8.70 11.61
C ALA A 45 7.85 -10.09 10.96
N ALA A 46 8.72 -10.42 10.00
CA ALA A 46 8.68 -11.68 9.28
C ALA A 46 9.28 -12.83 10.12
N THR A 47 8.66 -14.00 9.98
CA THR A 47 9.20 -15.26 10.53
C THR A 47 9.47 -16.23 9.40
N TYR A 48 10.50 -17.07 9.52
CA TYR A 48 10.94 -18.00 8.49
C TYR A 48 10.84 -19.47 8.92
N PRO A 49 10.56 -20.42 8.02
CA PRO A 49 10.26 -20.20 6.60
C PRO A 49 8.90 -19.53 6.41
N ARG A 50 8.69 -18.82 5.28
CA ARG A 50 7.44 -18.12 4.99
C ARG A 50 7.10 -18.20 3.50
N ILE A 51 5.83 -18.45 3.17
CA ILE A 51 5.28 -18.12 1.85
C ILE A 51 4.90 -16.64 1.89
N ILE A 52 5.56 -15.81 1.09
CA ILE A 52 5.33 -14.37 1.05
C ILE A 52 4.27 -13.98 0.02
N GLY A 53 4.06 -12.69 -0.20
CA GLY A 53 3.06 -12.12 -1.11
C GLY A 53 1.75 -11.78 -0.41
N HIS A 54 1.36 -10.51 -0.51
CA HIS A 54 0.16 -9.98 0.16
C HIS A 54 -0.76 -9.20 -0.79
N GLU A 55 -0.39 -9.01 -2.04
CA GLU A 55 -1.21 -8.45 -3.11
C GLU A 55 -1.74 -9.63 -3.94
N MET A 56 -2.91 -10.15 -3.59
CA MET A 56 -3.36 -11.49 -3.94
C MET A 56 -4.66 -11.47 -4.72
N VAL A 57 -4.62 -11.91 -5.97
CA VAL A 57 -5.79 -12.05 -6.85
C VAL A 57 -5.96 -13.51 -7.26
N GLY A 58 -7.20 -13.95 -7.33
CA GLY A 58 -7.50 -15.32 -7.77
C GLY A 58 -8.96 -15.57 -8.07
N VAL A 59 -9.25 -16.84 -8.38
CA VAL A 59 -10.60 -17.32 -8.68
C VAL A 59 -11.03 -18.29 -7.58
N VAL A 60 -12.27 -18.17 -7.13
CA VAL A 60 -12.87 -19.08 -6.15
C VAL A 60 -12.96 -20.48 -6.75
N ALA A 61 -12.25 -21.44 -6.15
CA ALA A 61 -12.19 -22.83 -6.59
C ALA A 61 -13.12 -23.75 -5.79
N GLU A 62 -13.37 -23.43 -4.51
CA GLU A 62 -14.26 -24.19 -3.63
C GLU A 62 -14.83 -23.24 -2.55
N VAL A 63 -16.05 -23.51 -2.12
CA VAL A 63 -16.72 -22.76 -1.04
C VAL A 63 -17.32 -23.73 -0.02
N GLY A 64 -17.23 -23.39 1.25
CA GLY A 64 -17.89 -24.13 2.33
C GLY A 64 -19.38 -23.84 2.43
N ASP A 65 -20.10 -24.69 3.17
CA ASP A 65 -21.58 -24.62 3.30
C ASP A 65 -22.12 -23.28 3.84
N ASN A 66 -21.32 -22.56 4.61
CA ASN A 66 -21.70 -21.28 5.22
C ASN A 66 -21.33 -20.05 4.37
N VAL A 67 -20.77 -20.22 3.18
CA VAL A 67 -20.44 -19.13 2.25
C VAL A 67 -21.72 -18.72 1.52
N SER A 68 -22.01 -17.42 1.55
CA SER A 68 -23.27 -16.90 0.99
C SER A 68 -23.09 -15.81 -0.08
N SER A 69 -21.96 -15.11 -0.08
CA SER A 69 -21.71 -13.98 -0.98
C SER A 69 -20.81 -14.32 -2.18
N LEU A 70 -20.27 -15.55 -2.21
CA LEU A 70 -19.33 -16.00 -3.24
C LEU A 70 -19.77 -17.33 -3.84
N LYS A 71 -19.39 -17.56 -5.08
CA LYS A 71 -19.57 -18.83 -5.80
C LYS A 71 -18.29 -19.22 -6.53
N ILE A 72 -18.19 -20.51 -6.86
CA ILE A 72 -17.09 -21.05 -7.69
C ILE A 72 -17.06 -20.29 -9.03
N GLY A 73 -15.86 -19.86 -9.43
CA GLY A 73 -15.60 -19.07 -10.63
C GLY A 73 -15.58 -17.56 -10.40
N ASP A 74 -15.98 -17.05 -9.23
CA ASP A 74 -15.87 -15.63 -8.92
C ASP A 74 -14.42 -15.18 -8.86
N ARG A 75 -14.11 -14.07 -9.53
CA ARG A 75 -12.81 -13.40 -9.48
C ARG A 75 -12.75 -12.49 -8.26
N ILE A 76 -11.72 -12.64 -7.44
CA ILE A 76 -11.59 -11.92 -6.17
C ILE A 76 -10.18 -11.40 -5.94
N ILE A 77 -10.10 -10.36 -5.11
CA ILE A 77 -8.88 -9.96 -4.42
C ILE A 77 -9.01 -10.28 -2.93
N ILE A 78 -7.90 -10.71 -2.32
CA ILE A 78 -7.85 -11.15 -0.92
C ILE A 78 -7.30 -10.05 -0.03
N ASN A 79 -8.01 -9.70 1.02
CA ASN A 79 -7.52 -8.83 2.09
C ASN A 79 -6.37 -9.52 2.84
N GLN A 80 -5.23 -8.84 2.91
CA GLN A 80 -4.04 -9.34 3.59
C GLN A 80 -4.10 -9.20 5.10
N VAL A 81 -4.99 -8.34 5.64
CA VAL A 81 -5.07 -8.01 7.07
C VAL A 81 -6.09 -8.90 7.79
N THR A 82 -5.63 -9.63 8.79
CA THR A 82 -6.51 -10.40 9.69
C THR A 82 -6.44 -9.81 11.09
N SER A 83 -7.59 -9.52 11.67
CA SER A 83 -7.74 -8.94 13.03
C SER A 83 -8.58 -9.84 13.93
N CYS A 84 -8.41 -9.72 15.26
CA CYS A 84 -9.12 -10.59 16.23
C CYS A 84 -10.59 -10.19 16.46
N GLY A 85 -11.00 -8.98 16.09
CA GLY A 85 -12.37 -8.48 16.22
C GLY A 85 -12.78 -7.97 17.60
N HIS A 86 -12.02 -8.24 18.69
CA HIS A 86 -12.47 -7.98 20.06
C HIS A 86 -11.52 -7.14 20.93
N CYS A 87 -10.27 -6.91 20.53
CA CYS A 87 -9.34 -6.05 21.27
C CYS A 87 -9.72 -4.57 21.19
N TYR A 88 -9.08 -3.71 21.98
CA TYR A 88 -9.37 -2.28 22.01
C TYR A 88 -9.35 -1.61 20.62
N PRO A 89 -8.29 -1.75 19.79
CA PRO A 89 -8.33 -1.20 18.43
C PRO A 89 -9.49 -1.73 17.58
N CYS A 90 -9.78 -3.02 17.66
CA CYS A 90 -10.92 -3.61 16.91
C CYS A 90 -12.26 -3.03 17.37
N SER A 91 -12.48 -2.82 18.68
CA SER A 91 -13.68 -2.18 19.19
C SER A 91 -13.85 -0.71 18.76
N LYS A 92 -12.75 -0.08 18.29
CA LYS A 92 -12.73 1.26 17.70
C LYS A 92 -12.73 1.25 16.17
N ASN A 93 -13.12 0.12 15.54
CA ASN A 93 -13.08 -0.07 14.08
C ASN A 93 -11.69 0.17 13.46
N ARG A 94 -10.60 -0.15 14.18
CA ARG A 94 -9.20 -0.02 13.74
C ARG A 94 -8.50 -1.37 13.73
N GLY A 95 -9.08 -2.34 13.00
CA GLY A 95 -8.56 -3.70 12.89
C GLY A 95 -7.15 -3.78 12.29
N ASN A 96 -6.76 -2.80 11.49
CA ASN A 96 -5.43 -2.66 10.92
C ASN A 96 -4.29 -2.43 11.94
N VAL A 97 -4.63 -2.11 13.19
CA VAL A 97 -3.72 -1.99 14.34
C VAL A 97 -4.15 -2.88 15.49
N CYS A 98 -4.74 -4.04 15.18
CA CYS A 98 -5.15 -5.06 16.14
C CYS A 98 -3.97 -5.53 16.99
N ASP A 99 -4.21 -5.78 18.31
CA ASP A 99 -3.17 -6.31 19.21
C ASP A 99 -2.66 -7.68 18.77
N ASN A 100 -3.51 -8.46 18.07
CA ASN A 100 -3.19 -9.77 17.50
C ASN A 100 -3.16 -9.73 15.96
N LEU A 101 -2.69 -8.63 15.40
CA LEU A 101 -2.62 -8.43 13.96
C LEU A 101 -1.84 -9.54 13.27
N LYS A 102 -2.43 -10.11 12.21
CA LYS A 102 -1.72 -10.97 11.27
C LYS A 102 -1.84 -10.38 9.87
N VAL A 103 -0.73 -10.36 9.15
CA VAL A 103 -0.65 -9.96 7.75
C VAL A 103 -0.19 -11.17 6.97
N ARG A 104 -0.97 -11.56 5.95
CA ARG A 104 -0.60 -12.64 5.01
C ARG A 104 0.65 -12.23 4.26
N GLY A 105 1.54 -13.18 4.05
CA GLY A 105 2.86 -12.93 3.45
C GLY A 105 3.91 -12.38 4.41
N VAL A 106 3.53 -11.98 5.63
CA VAL A 106 4.45 -11.45 6.66
C VAL A 106 4.40 -12.31 7.93
N HIS A 107 3.27 -12.31 8.64
CA HIS A 107 3.08 -13.03 9.91
C HIS A 107 2.54 -14.45 9.70
N ILE A 108 1.78 -14.64 8.65
CA ILE A 108 1.22 -15.94 8.20
C ILE A 108 1.48 -16.07 6.71
N ASP A 109 1.34 -17.30 6.17
CA ASP A 109 1.61 -17.57 4.77
C ASP A 109 0.70 -16.76 3.84
N GLY A 110 1.31 -16.25 2.77
CA GLY A 110 0.73 -15.38 1.76
C GLY A 110 0.38 -16.08 0.45
N GLY A 111 0.37 -15.29 -0.62
CA GLY A 111 -0.20 -15.65 -1.92
C GLY A 111 0.77 -16.18 -2.97
N TYR A 112 2.08 -16.28 -2.72
CA TYR A 112 3.00 -16.88 -3.70
C TYR A 112 2.89 -18.41 -3.67
N ARG A 113 1.71 -18.90 -3.99
CA ARG A 113 1.31 -20.29 -4.01
C ARG A 113 0.10 -20.50 -4.92
N GLU A 114 -0.08 -21.73 -5.45
CA GLU A 114 -1.17 -22.04 -6.39
C GLU A 114 -2.56 -21.89 -5.76
N TYR A 115 -2.73 -22.36 -4.51
CA TYR A 115 -4.01 -22.29 -3.79
C TYR A 115 -3.83 -21.73 -2.39
N ILE A 116 -4.82 -20.96 -1.94
CA ILE A 116 -4.91 -20.45 -0.57
C ILE A 116 -6.33 -20.63 -0.03
N ALA A 117 -6.47 -21.07 1.22
CA ALA A 117 -7.76 -21.09 1.93
C ALA A 117 -7.86 -19.85 2.81
N VAL A 118 -8.96 -19.09 2.68
CA VAL A 118 -9.18 -17.82 3.38
C VAL A 118 -10.62 -17.71 3.88
N PRO A 119 -10.92 -16.85 4.89
CA PRO A 119 -12.28 -16.52 5.25
C PRO A 119 -13.01 -15.79 4.10
N GLU A 120 -14.30 -16.04 3.92
CA GLU A 120 -15.17 -15.29 3.02
C GLU A 120 -15.05 -13.77 3.24
N SER A 121 -14.97 -13.34 4.50
CA SER A 121 -14.84 -11.93 4.88
C SER A 121 -13.59 -11.23 4.37
N ASP A 122 -12.58 -11.98 3.96
CA ASP A 122 -11.33 -11.44 3.40
C ASP A 122 -11.38 -11.35 1.87
N CYS A 123 -12.46 -11.82 1.23
CA CYS A 123 -12.62 -11.89 -0.22
C CYS A 123 -13.46 -10.71 -0.73
N TYR A 124 -12.98 -10.04 -1.77
CA TYR A 124 -13.70 -8.94 -2.43
C TYR A 124 -13.82 -9.22 -3.92
N LEU A 125 -15.06 -9.19 -4.43
CA LEU A 125 -15.37 -9.42 -5.85
C LEU A 125 -14.72 -8.35 -6.73
N LEU A 126 -14.02 -8.78 -7.77
CA LEU A 126 -13.42 -7.89 -8.76
C LEU A 126 -14.44 -7.43 -9.81
N PRO A 127 -14.33 -6.20 -10.31
CA PRO A 127 -15.09 -5.77 -11.48
C PRO A 127 -14.55 -6.47 -12.75
N ASP A 128 -15.46 -6.77 -13.69
CA ASP A 128 -15.11 -7.42 -14.97
C ASP A 128 -14.20 -6.55 -15.85
N SER A 129 -14.22 -5.23 -15.64
CA SER A 129 -13.43 -4.26 -16.38
C SER A 129 -11.92 -4.27 -16.07
N LEU A 130 -11.50 -4.99 -15.02
CA LEU A 130 -10.11 -5.01 -14.57
C LEU A 130 -9.49 -6.39 -14.80
N SER A 131 -8.28 -6.44 -15.38
CA SER A 131 -7.52 -7.69 -15.51
C SER A 131 -7.06 -8.20 -14.13
N ASP A 132 -6.76 -9.49 -14.01
CA ASP A 132 -6.23 -10.06 -12.75
C ASP A 132 -4.87 -9.44 -12.39
N GLN A 133 -4.04 -9.18 -13.39
CA GLN A 133 -2.74 -8.55 -13.18
C GLN A 133 -2.89 -7.11 -12.66
N ASP A 134 -3.76 -6.29 -13.28
CA ASP A 134 -3.96 -4.91 -12.82
C ASP A 134 -4.69 -4.88 -11.46
N ALA A 135 -5.53 -5.88 -11.16
CA ALA A 135 -6.26 -5.97 -9.91
C ALA A 135 -5.35 -6.09 -8.67
N VAL A 136 -4.10 -6.57 -8.81
CA VAL A 136 -3.15 -6.59 -7.67
C VAL A 136 -2.88 -5.18 -7.15
N MET A 137 -3.04 -4.14 -7.99
CA MET A 137 -2.86 -2.75 -7.59
C MET A 137 -3.94 -2.21 -6.66
N ILE A 138 -5.04 -2.94 -6.49
CA ILE A 138 -6.08 -2.57 -5.51
C ILE A 138 -5.49 -2.58 -4.09
N GLU A 139 -4.65 -3.58 -3.74
CA GLU A 139 -4.06 -3.64 -2.39
C GLU A 139 -3.23 -2.39 -2.07
N PRO A 140 -2.18 -2.00 -2.83
CA PRO A 140 -1.42 -0.78 -2.55
C PRO A 140 -2.27 0.49 -2.64
N THR A 141 -3.30 0.51 -3.48
CA THR A 141 -4.27 1.62 -3.53
C THR A 141 -5.06 1.75 -2.23
N THR A 142 -5.38 0.63 -1.56
CA THR A 142 -6.05 0.68 -0.24
C THR A 142 -5.19 1.38 0.82
N ILE A 143 -3.86 1.28 0.72
CA ILE A 143 -2.93 1.98 1.62
C ILE A 143 -2.99 3.49 1.37
N ALA A 144 -3.04 3.91 0.10
CA ALA A 144 -3.19 5.31 -0.28
C ALA A 144 -4.53 5.89 0.21
N ILE A 145 -5.65 5.17 -0.01
CA ILE A 145 -6.98 5.57 0.50
C ILE A 145 -6.95 5.70 2.02
N GLN A 146 -6.31 4.75 2.72
CA GLN A 146 -6.17 4.80 4.18
C GLN A 146 -5.39 6.04 4.62
N SER A 147 -4.31 6.42 3.95
CA SER A 147 -3.51 7.59 4.32
C SER A 147 -4.31 8.88 4.14
N CYS A 148 -5.02 9.05 3.01
CA CYS A 148 -5.93 10.17 2.78
C CYS A 148 -7.08 10.22 3.80
N THR A 149 -7.64 9.05 4.16
CA THR A 149 -8.69 8.94 5.20
C THR A 149 -8.14 9.32 6.59
N ARG A 150 -6.90 8.90 6.92
CA ARG A 150 -6.25 9.29 8.18
C ARG A 150 -5.90 10.78 8.22
N ALA A 151 -5.63 11.35 7.06
CA ALA A 151 -5.43 12.78 6.89
C ALA A 151 -6.73 13.59 7.02
N GLU A 152 -7.89 12.92 6.95
CA GLU A 152 -9.18 13.61 6.82
C GLU A 152 -9.10 14.64 5.69
N LEU A 153 -8.56 14.20 4.53
CA LEU A 153 -8.29 15.07 3.40
C LEU A 153 -9.59 15.64 2.84
N GLU A 154 -9.63 16.97 2.67
CA GLU A 154 -10.77 17.73 2.20
C GLU A 154 -10.44 18.46 0.90
N LYS A 155 -11.47 18.95 0.21
CA LYS A 155 -11.33 19.58 -1.11
C LYS A 155 -10.42 20.80 -1.09
N ASP A 156 -10.52 21.64 -0.07
CA ASP A 156 -9.82 22.92 0.06
C ASP A 156 -8.43 22.77 0.70
N ASP A 157 -7.98 21.55 0.99
CA ASP A 157 -6.66 21.32 1.54
C ASP A 157 -5.54 21.65 0.54
N MET A 158 -4.46 22.19 1.06
CA MET A 158 -3.17 22.26 0.40
C MET A 158 -2.35 21.05 0.84
N LEU A 159 -2.38 19.99 0.04
CA LEU A 159 -1.69 18.74 0.34
C LEU A 159 -0.23 18.78 -0.12
N LEU A 160 0.67 18.39 0.78
CA LEU A 160 2.07 18.12 0.49
C LEU A 160 2.35 16.62 0.60
N ILE A 161 2.77 15.99 -0.49
CA ILE A 161 3.24 14.59 -0.53
C ILE A 161 4.76 14.61 -0.61
N TYR A 162 5.45 14.04 0.36
CA TYR A 162 6.90 13.91 0.36
C TYR A 162 7.31 12.50 -0.05
N GLY A 163 7.89 12.37 -1.25
CA GLY A 163 8.21 11.13 -1.95
C GLY A 163 7.24 10.82 -3.08
N ALA A 164 7.75 10.71 -4.32
CA ALA A 164 7.00 10.38 -5.54
C ALA A 164 7.25 8.93 -6.02
N GLY A 165 7.71 8.04 -5.15
CA GLY A 165 7.81 6.61 -5.42
C GLY A 165 6.43 5.95 -5.57
N ALA A 166 6.38 4.61 -5.65
CA ALA A 166 5.14 3.86 -5.86
C ALA A 166 4.01 4.23 -4.88
N LEU A 167 4.33 4.41 -3.58
CA LEU A 167 3.36 4.81 -2.57
C LEU A 167 2.89 6.26 -2.79
N GLY A 168 3.81 7.21 -2.99
CA GLY A 168 3.47 8.62 -3.20
C GLY A 168 2.65 8.83 -4.48
N SER A 169 2.98 8.13 -5.57
CA SER A 169 2.19 8.14 -6.80
C SER A 169 0.77 7.60 -6.58
N SER A 170 0.61 6.52 -5.80
CA SER A 170 -0.71 6.00 -5.44
C SER A 170 -1.49 6.99 -4.56
N ILE A 171 -0.83 7.66 -3.60
CA ILE A 171 -1.46 8.70 -2.77
C ILE A 171 -1.89 9.88 -3.64
N LEU A 172 -1.04 10.33 -4.57
CA LEU A 172 -1.36 11.42 -5.49
C LEU A 172 -2.62 11.12 -6.31
N LYS A 173 -2.71 9.92 -6.91
CA LYS A 173 -3.89 9.50 -7.68
C LYS A 173 -5.17 9.54 -6.85
N ILE A 174 -5.14 9.07 -5.62
CA ILE A 174 -6.30 9.11 -4.71
C ILE A 174 -6.59 10.55 -4.27
N ALA A 175 -5.57 11.30 -3.85
CA ALA A 175 -5.74 12.67 -3.37
C ALA A 175 -6.30 13.59 -4.46
N HIS A 176 -5.89 13.41 -5.71
CA HIS A 176 -6.40 14.17 -6.86
C HIS A 176 -7.91 14.00 -7.09
N THR A 177 -8.51 12.89 -6.61
CA THR A 177 -9.98 12.72 -6.62
C THR A 177 -10.68 13.48 -5.49
N ILE A 178 -9.94 14.05 -4.53
CA ILE A 178 -10.47 14.66 -3.30
C ILE A 178 -10.17 16.15 -3.26
N CYS A 179 -8.90 16.54 -3.49
CA CYS A 179 -8.46 17.93 -3.35
C CYS A 179 -7.78 18.44 -4.64
N ASP A 180 -7.88 19.77 -4.85
CA ASP A 180 -7.43 20.43 -6.09
C ASP A 180 -5.98 20.94 -5.98
N HIS A 181 -5.42 21.06 -4.77
CA HIS A 181 -4.14 21.68 -4.53
C HIS A 181 -3.12 20.69 -3.96
N ILE A 182 -2.25 20.18 -4.81
CA ILE A 182 -1.29 19.13 -4.45
C ILE A 182 0.14 19.55 -4.82
N ILE A 183 1.02 19.55 -3.82
CA ILE A 183 2.46 19.70 -3.94
C ILE A 183 3.08 18.31 -3.80
N VAL A 184 3.95 17.90 -4.73
CA VAL A 184 4.73 16.67 -4.63
C VAL A 184 6.21 17.00 -4.57
N ALA A 185 6.91 16.48 -3.57
CA ALA A 185 8.36 16.65 -3.43
C ALA A 185 9.08 15.30 -3.57
N ASP A 186 10.15 15.26 -4.34
CA ASP A 186 11.05 14.12 -4.49
C ASP A 186 12.45 14.62 -4.85
N ILE A 187 13.44 13.74 -4.87
CA ILE A 187 14.81 14.06 -5.30
C ILE A 187 15.07 13.74 -6.76
N MET A 188 14.13 13.06 -7.45
CA MET A 188 14.26 12.56 -8.81
C MET A 188 13.35 13.34 -9.77
N ASP A 189 13.94 14.01 -10.78
CA ASP A 189 13.20 14.85 -11.73
C ASP A 189 12.20 14.05 -12.59
N ASP A 190 12.53 12.81 -12.97
CA ASP A 190 11.64 11.93 -13.71
C ASP A 190 10.38 11.59 -12.92
N LYS A 191 10.49 11.35 -11.61
CA LYS A 191 9.36 11.13 -10.72
C LYS A 191 8.49 12.36 -10.54
N LEU A 192 9.11 13.54 -10.51
CA LEU A 192 8.40 14.81 -10.43
C LEU A 192 7.67 15.13 -11.75
N ALA A 193 8.25 14.77 -12.90
CA ALA A 193 7.57 14.89 -14.19
C ALA A 193 6.32 13.98 -14.25
N GLU A 194 6.46 12.71 -13.84
CA GLU A 194 5.34 11.76 -13.72
C GLU A 194 4.25 12.28 -12.75
N ALA A 195 4.65 12.88 -11.63
CA ALA A 195 3.70 13.45 -10.67
C ALA A 195 2.87 14.60 -11.28
N ARG A 196 3.47 15.46 -12.11
CA ARG A 196 2.73 16.52 -12.85
C ARG A 196 1.69 15.93 -13.80
N GLU A 197 2.05 14.88 -14.54
CA GLU A 197 1.12 14.18 -15.44
C GLU A 197 -0.06 13.55 -14.68
N HIS A 198 0.15 13.16 -13.43
CA HIS A 198 -0.85 12.56 -12.55
C HIS A 198 -1.62 13.56 -11.67
N GLY A 199 -1.48 14.88 -11.91
CA GLY A 199 -2.29 15.91 -11.26
C GLY A 199 -1.63 16.66 -10.11
N ALA A 200 -0.31 16.55 -9.90
CA ALA A 200 0.39 17.45 -9.00
C ALA A 200 0.41 18.87 -9.58
N GLN A 201 -0.16 19.83 -8.85
CA GLN A 201 -0.17 21.24 -9.25
C GLN A 201 1.24 21.86 -9.15
N PHE A 202 1.98 21.49 -8.13
CA PHE A 202 3.34 21.93 -7.89
C PHE A 202 4.27 20.76 -7.60
N THR A 203 5.53 20.88 -8.00
CA THR A 203 6.57 19.89 -7.67
C THR A 203 7.81 20.58 -7.12
N ILE A 204 8.52 19.91 -6.23
CA ILE A 204 9.75 20.38 -5.59
C ILE A 204 10.82 19.31 -5.72
N ASN A 205 11.95 19.62 -6.33
CA ASN A 205 13.12 18.76 -6.27
C ASN A 205 13.90 19.04 -4.97
N ALA A 206 13.66 18.23 -3.95
CA ALA A 206 14.26 18.40 -2.62
C ALA A 206 15.78 18.20 -2.56
N ALA A 207 16.42 17.75 -3.66
CA ALA A 207 17.88 17.65 -3.76
C ALA A 207 18.52 18.97 -4.24
N THR A 208 17.80 19.82 -4.98
CA THR A 208 18.34 20.99 -5.69
C THR A 208 17.67 22.29 -5.29
N GLU A 209 16.47 22.24 -4.69
CA GLU A 209 15.71 23.42 -4.25
C GLU A 209 15.65 23.49 -2.72
N ASP A 210 15.45 24.69 -2.17
CA ASP A 210 15.11 24.85 -0.74
C ASP A 210 13.67 24.40 -0.52
N PHE A 211 13.53 23.21 0.06
CA PHE A 211 12.23 22.57 0.26
C PHE A 211 11.26 23.44 1.07
N GLN A 212 11.73 24.08 2.15
CA GLN A 212 10.88 24.90 3.03
C GLN A 212 10.44 26.20 2.34
N GLU A 213 11.38 26.86 1.65
CA GLU A 213 11.10 28.08 0.89
C GLU A 213 10.07 27.82 -0.20
N ARG A 214 10.23 26.72 -0.97
CA ARG A 214 9.29 26.35 -2.04
C ARG A 214 7.90 26.03 -1.53
N VAL A 215 7.79 25.30 -0.41
CA VAL A 215 6.47 25.04 0.20
C VAL A 215 5.82 26.36 0.64
N LEU A 216 6.54 27.26 1.28
CA LEU A 216 6.00 28.57 1.69
C LEU A 216 5.59 29.42 0.47
N GLU A 217 6.35 29.40 -0.61
CA GLU A 217 5.98 30.08 -1.86
C GLU A 217 4.64 29.58 -2.40
N TYR A 218 4.49 28.26 -2.58
CA TYR A 218 3.27 27.67 -3.14
C TYR A 218 2.05 27.79 -2.22
N THR A 219 2.28 27.95 -0.92
CA THR A 219 1.23 28.10 0.09
C THR A 219 1.01 29.56 0.54
N HIS A 220 1.61 30.52 -0.17
CA HIS A 220 1.53 31.96 0.16
C HIS A 220 1.94 32.26 1.63
N GLY A 221 3.03 31.63 2.08
CA GLY A 221 3.60 31.81 3.41
C GLY A 221 2.90 31.05 4.55
N ARG A 222 1.82 30.30 4.26
CA ARG A 222 1.02 29.63 5.30
C ARG A 222 1.53 28.24 5.69
N GLY A 223 2.27 27.56 4.81
CA GLY A 223 2.59 26.14 4.91
C GLY A 223 1.44 25.24 4.40
N ALA A 224 1.71 23.96 4.23
CA ALA A 224 0.72 22.97 3.82
C ALA A 224 -0.34 22.74 4.92
N THR A 225 -1.61 22.51 4.57
CA THR A 225 -2.64 22.15 5.55
C THR A 225 -2.59 20.65 5.90
N VAL A 226 -2.14 19.84 4.95
CA VAL A 226 -1.93 18.40 5.14
C VAL A 226 -0.58 18.02 4.55
N SER A 227 0.20 17.24 5.29
CA SER A 227 1.46 16.66 4.79
C SER A 227 1.47 15.15 4.98
N ILE A 228 1.85 14.39 3.95
CA ILE A 228 1.95 12.93 3.98
C ILE A 228 3.38 12.49 3.67
N ASP A 229 3.98 11.72 4.57
CA ASP A 229 5.31 11.13 4.42
C ASP A 229 5.24 9.82 3.64
N ALA A 230 5.39 9.88 2.34
CA ALA A 230 5.46 8.70 1.47
C ALA A 230 6.90 8.23 1.21
N ALA A 231 7.91 9.06 1.51
CA ALA A 231 9.32 8.70 1.38
C ALA A 231 9.81 7.84 2.55
N CYS A 232 9.29 8.10 3.75
CA CYS A 232 9.63 7.38 4.99
C CYS A 232 11.15 7.30 5.27
N VAL A 233 11.89 8.37 4.90
CA VAL A 233 13.35 8.44 5.07
C VAL A 233 13.73 9.16 6.36
N LYS A 234 15.01 9.09 6.71
CA LYS A 234 15.53 9.80 7.89
C LYS A 234 15.21 11.29 7.79
N ASN A 235 14.69 11.87 8.87
CA ASN A 235 14.30 13.28 9.02
C ASN A 235 13.10 13.76 8.19
N SER A 236 12.45 12.90 7.36
CA SER A 236 11.25 13.32 6.61
C SER A 236 10.15 13.86 7.52
N LEU A 237 9.90 13.21 8.66
CA LEU A 237 8.93 13.71 9.65
C LEU A 237 9.26 15.13 10.13
N LEU A 238 10.52 15.43 10.46
CA LEU A 238 10.93 16.77 10.89
C LEU A 238 10.69 17.81 9.78
N LEU A 239 11.06 17.51 8.54
CA LEU A 239 10.83 18.38 7.39
C LEU A 239 9.35 18.70 7.22
N LEU A 240 8.48 17.68 7.33
CA LEU A 240 7.04 17.87 7.19
C LEU A 240 6.43 18.67 8.35
N LEU A 241 6.87 18.45 9.59
CA LEU A 241 6.44 19.28 10.73
C LEU A 241 6.80 20.76 10.53
N GLN A 242 7.95 21.03 9.91
CA GLN A 242 8.37 22.41 9.59
C GLN A 242 7.51 23.00 8.45
N ALA A 243 7.24 22.23 7.39
CA ALA A 243 6.53 22.67 6.19
C ALA A 243 5.00 22.78 6.37
N THR A 244 4.45 22.09 7.37
CA THR A 244 3.01 22.12 7.67
C THR A 244 2.67 23.40 8.43
N GLY A 245 1.59 24.07 8.01
CA GLY A 245 1.09 25.31 8.62
C GLY A 245 0.33 25.08 9.93
N ASN A 246 -0.16 26.17 10.53
CA ASN A 246 -0.94 26.13 11.77
C ASN A 246 -2.22 25.33 11.62
N ALA A 247 -2.62 24.57 12.66
CA ALA A 247 -3.75 23.65 12.68
C ALA A 247 -3.66 22.55 11.60
N GLY A 248 -2.47 22.30 11.05
CA GLY A 248 -2.28 21.33 9.99
C GLY A 248 -2.15 19.89 10.48
N ARG A 249 -2.21 18.96 9.54
CA ARG A 249 -2.19 17.51 9.79
C ARG A 249 -0.96 16.89 9.13
N VAL A 250 -0.20 16.09 9.87
CA VAL A 250 0.98 15.37 9.37
C VAL A 250 0.75 13.87 9.49
N ILE A 251 0.83 13.16 8.38
CA ILE A 251 0.65 11.71 8.31
C ILE A 251 2.01 11.05 8.12
N THR A 252 2.42 10.24 9.09
CA THR A 252 3.64 9.41 9.00
C THR A 252 3.28 7.96 8.71
N MET A 253 4.04 7.33 7.81
CA MET A 253 3.84 5.94 7.35
C MET A 253 5.09 5.09 7.56
N GLY A 254 6.20 5.67 7.99
CA GLY A 254 7.48 5.00 8.14
C GLY A 254 7.51 3.95 9.26
N PHE A 255 8.23 2.85 9.02
CA PHE A 255 8.45 1.75 9.97
C PHE A 255 9.87 1.72 10.54
N SER A 256 10.68 2.76 10.29
CA SER A 256 12.03 2.83 10.86
C SER A 256 11.98 2.89 12.39
N THR A 257 12.83 2.10 13.04
CA THR A 257 13.04 2.15 14.50
C THR A 257 14.13 3.17 14.90
N ALA A 258 14.79 3.79 13.92
CA ALA A 258 15.76 4.84 14.18
C ALA A 258 15.06 6.08 14.75
N PRO A 259 15.59 6.69 15.83
CA PRO A 259 14.97 7.87 16.43
C PRO A 259 15.05 9.07 15.48
N THR A 260 13.98 9.86 15.47
CA THR A 260 13.94 11.20 14.84
C THR A 260 13.83 12.25 15.95
N GLU A 261 14.77 13.18 15.99
CA GLU A 261 14.71 14.30 16.93
C GLU A 261 13.68 15.32 16.45
N VAL A 262 12.69 15.60 17.29
CA VAL A 262 11.62 16.55 17.04
C VAL A 262 11.52 17.53 18.20
N ASN A 263 11.57 18.84 17.90
CA ASN A 263 11.28 19.86 18.88
C ASN A 263 9.76 19.91 19.13
N GLN A 264 9.33 19.67 20.37
CA GLN A 264 7.91 19.73 20.76
C GLN A 264 7.26 21.08 20.43
N PHE A 265 8.03 22.17 20.47
CA PHE A 265 7.54 23.50 20.12
C PHE A 265 6.96 23.57 18.70
N LEU A 266 7.52 22.83 17.73
CA LEU A 266 6.99 22.75 16.36
C LEU A 266 5.55 22.22 16.33
N ILE A 267 5.24 21.26 17.19
CA ILE A 267 3.90 20.67 17.25
C ILE A 267 2.97 21.59 18.03
N THR A 268 3.39 22.03 19.23
CA THR A 268 2.52 22.77 20.14
C THR A 268 2.22 24.18 19.64
N SER A 269 3.23 24.90 19.08
CA SER A 269 3.04 26.29 18.61
C SER A 269 2.12 26.41 17.40
N LYS A 270 2.03 25.34 16.62
CA LYS A 270 1.15 25.27 15.43
C LYS A 270 -0.13 24.47 15.69
N GLU A 271 -0.27 23.83 16.87
CA GLU A 271 -1.36 22.90 17.21
C GLU A 271 -1.53 21.81 16.13
N LEU A 272 -0.41 21.13 15.76
CA LEU A 272 -0.40 20.14 14.71
C LEU A 272 -0.99 18.82 15.16
N ASP A 273 -1.80 18.21 14.30
CA ASP A 273 -2.20 16.82 14.40
C ASP A 273 -1.14 15.91 13.74
N VAL A 274 -0.40 15.16 14.54
CA VAL A 274 0.56 14.16 14.03
C VAL A 274 -0.04 12.76 14.14
N ARG A 275 -0.31 12.13 12.99
CA ARG A 275 -1.08 10.87 12.94
C ARG A 275 -0.30 9.77 12.21
N GLY A 276 -0.19 8.58 12.81
CA GLY A 276 0.29 7.39 12.10
C GLY A 276 -0.78 6.82 11.15
N SER A 277 -0.36 6.38 9.97
CA SER A 277 -1.15 5.56 9.06
C SER A 277 -0.46 4.21 8.86
N ARG A 278 -1.18 3.10 9.03
CA ARG A 278 -0.63 1.75 8.92
C ARG A 278 -1.58 0.86 8.14
N LEU A 279 -1.03 0.14 7.13
CA LEU A 279 -1.83 -0.78 6.31
C LEU A 279 -3.11 -0.11 5.78
N GLN A 280 -4.16 -0.89 5.63
CA GLN A 280 -5.49 -0.41 5.28
C GLN A 280 -6.53 -0.92 6.31
N ASN A 281 -7.64 -0.21 6.45
CA ASN A 281 -8.71 -0.57 7.35
C ASN A 281 -10.04 -0.61 6.59
N LYS A 282 -10.40 -1.77 6.03
CA LYS A 282 -11.63 -1.99 5.24
C LYS A 282 -11.72 -1.14 3.96
N MET A 283 -10.57 -0.82 3.32
CA MET A 283 -10.53 0.06 2.15
C MET A 283 -10.73 -0.67 0.82
N PHE A 284 -10.72 -2.02 0.78
CA PHE A 284 -10.92 -2.77 -0.47
C PHE A 284 -12.25 -2.45 -1.15
N GLY A 285 -13.34 -2.44 -0.39
CA GLY A 285 -14.67 -2.09 -0.94
C GLY A 285 -14.67 -0.70 -1.57
N LYS A 286 -14.09 0.30 -0.88
CA LYS A 286 -13.98 1.68 -1.39
C LYS A 286 -13.14 1.76 -2.68
N ALA A 287 -12.00 1.07 -2.73
CA ALA A 287 -11.17 1.04 -3.93
C ALA A 287 -11.93 0.43 -5.13
N ILE A 288 -12.64 -0.68 -4.92
CA ILE A 288 -13.43 -1.34 -5.96
C ILE A 288 -14.61 -0.45 -6.41
N GLU A 289 -15.27 0.26 -5.50
CA GLU A 289 -16.32 1.23 -5.82
C GLU A 289 -15.78 2.35 -6.70
N MET A 290 -14.65 2.98 -6.34
CA MET A 290 -14.00 4.01 -7.15
C MET A 290 -13.63 3.51 -8.56
N ILE A 291 -13.22 2.24 -8.71
CA ILE A 291 -12.96 1.64 -10.03
C ILE A 291 -14.26 1.50 -10.82
N LYS A 292 -15.35 1.01 -10.18
CA LYS A 292 -16.66 0.85 -10.83
C LYS A 292 -17.27 2.19 -11.26
N GLU A 293 -17.03 3.24 -10.50
CA GLU A 293 -17.47 4.61 -10.80
C GLU A 293 -16.60 5.32 -11.85
N GLY A 294 -15.44 4.71 -12.21
CA GLY A 294 -14.48 5.29 -13.15
C GLY A 294 -13.68 6.47 -12.58
N THR A 295 -13.72 6.69 -11.26
CA THR A 295 -12.92 7.72 -10.57
C THR A 295 -11.49 7.25 -10.29
N LEU A 296 -11.23 5.95 -10.37
CA LEU A 296 -9.92 5.32 -10.23
C LEU A 296 -9.66 4.38 -11.40
N ASP A 297 -8.60 4.64 -12.15
CA ASP A 297 -8.11 3.76 -13.22
C ASP A 297 -6.80 3.09 -12.79
N LEU A 298 -6.79 1.77 -12.78
CA LEU A 298 -5.62 0.93 -12.48
C LEU A 298 -5.12 0.17 -13.71
N ASN A 299 -5.74 0.34 -14.88
CA ASN A 299 -5.31 -0.33 -16.10
C ASN A 299 -3.89 0.10 -16.50
N ASN A 300 -3.14 -0.84 -17.09
CA ASN A 300 -1.76 -0.63 -17.53
C ASN A 300 -0.78 -0.22 -16.41
N SER A 301 -1.08 -0.57 -15.18
CA SER A 301 -0.22 -0.27 -14.02
C SER A 301 0.99 -1.22 -13.93
N ILE A 302 0.92 -2.38 -14.58
CA ILE A 302 1.92 -3.44 -14.52
C ILE A 302 3.00 -3.21 -15.58
N SER A 303 4.27 -3.23 -15.15
CA SER A 303 5.41 -3.10 -16.07
C SER A 303 5.98 -4.46 -16.51
N HIS A 304 5.98 -5.46 -15.63
CA HIS A 304 6.57 -6.76 -15.90
C HIS A 304 5.77 -7.89 -15.25
N THR A 305 5.76 -9.04 -15.91
CA THR A 305 5.17 -10.27 -15.38
C THR A 305 6.18 -11.41 -15.42
N PHE A 306 6.14 -12.26 -14.40
CA PHE A 306 6.96 -13.47 -14.32
C PHE A 306 6.07 -14.64 -13.89
N PRO A 307 6.27 -15.86 -14.43
CA PRO A 307 5.65 -17.03 -13.82
C PRO A 307 6.25 -17.25 -12.43
N LEU A 308 5.43 -17.70 -11.46
CA LEU A 308 5.91 -17.93 -10.08
C LEU A 308 7.11 -18.88 -10.02
N THR A 309 7.21 -19.83 -10.96
CA THR A 309 8.37 -20.74 -11.09
C THR A 309 9.70 -20.00 -11.30
N LYS A 310 9.66 -18.75 -11.74
CA LYS A 310 10.81 -17.84 -11.94
C LYS A 310 10.95 -16.79 -10.85
N ALA A 311 10.49 -17.09 -9.64
CA ALA A 311 10.49 -16.15 -8.53
C ALA A 311 11.87 -15.54 -8.25
N GLN A 312 12.96 -16.34 -8.32
CA GLN A 312 14.31 -15.82 -8.12
C GLN A 312 14.68 -14.77 -9.19
N GLU A 313 14.41 -15.06 -10.48
CA GLU A 313 14.67 -14.12 -11.58
C GLU A 313 13.93 -12.79 -11.37
N ALA A 314 12.68 -12.85 -10.89
CA ALA A 314 11.88 -11.66 -10.62
C ALA A 314 12.46 -10.82 -9.48
N PHE A 315 12.93 -11.43 -8.38
CA PHE A 315 13.56 -10.72 -7.27
C PHE A 315 14.93 -10.15 -7.65
N ASP A 316 15.74 -10.90 -8.42
CA ASP A 316 17.01 -10.40 -8.97
C ASP A 316 16.78 -9.18 -9.88
N PHE A 317 15.67 -9.19 -10.65
CA PHE A 317 15.30 -8.05 -11.48
C PHE A 317 14.86 -6.85 -10.63
N VAL A 318 14.09 -7.06 -9.55
CA VAL A 318 13.77 -5.97 -8.59
C VAL A 318 15.04 -5.36 -8.02
N ASP A 319 16.02 -6.19 -7.62
CA ASP A 319 17.28 -5.76 -7.03
C ASP A 319 18.18 -5.00 -8.02
N SER A 320 18.00 -5.21 -9.33
CA SER A 320 18.72 -4.46 -10.37
C SER A 320 18.38 -2.97 -10.37
N ARG A 321 17.21 -2.58 -9.78
CA ARG A 321 16.68 -1.22 -9.77
C ARG A 321 16.53 -0.63 -11.18
N ASP A 322 16.20 -1.48 -12.15
CA ASP A 322 15.97 -1.03 -13.53
C ASP A 322 14.87 0.06 -13.53
N PRO A 323 15.11 1.21 -14.17
CA PRO A 323 14.17 2.34 -14.16
C PRO A 323 12.82 2.04 -14.84
N SER A 324 12.73 0.96 -15.64
CA SER A 324 11.47 0.51 -16.26
C SER A 324 10.53 -0.16 -15.26
N ILE A 325 11.02 -0.55 -14.08
CA ILE A 325 10.22 -1.24 -13.06
C ILE A 325 9.25 -0.25 -12.40
N ARG A 326 7.96 -0.45 -12.61
CA ARG A 326 6.87 0.19 -11.86
C ARG A 326 6.20 -0.81 -10.94
N LYS A 327 5.73 -1.92 -11.49
CA LYS A 327 5.12 -3.03 -10.75
C LYS A 327 5.42 -4.35 -11.44
N ILE A 328 5.84 -5.32 -10.65
CA ILE A 328 6.07 -6.71 -11.09
C ILE A 328 4.96 -7.60 -10.51
N VAL A 329 4.43 -8.49 -11.34
CA VAL A 329 3.36 -9.40 -10.98
C VAL A 329 3.76 -10.84 -11.33
N PHE A 330 3.52 -11.76 -10.42
CA PHE A 330 3.57 -13.18 -10.70
C PHE A 330 2.29 -13.66 -11.36
N THR A 331 2.45 -14.50 -12.38
CA THR A 331 1.39 -15.32 -13.00
C THR A 331 1.49 -16.78 -12.53
N PHE A 332 0.37 -17.48 -12.57
CA PHE A 332 0.22 -18.85 -12.04
C PHE A 332 -0.25 -19.80 -13.16
N ASP A 333 0.62 -19.96 -14.15
CA ASP A 333 0.40 -20.88 -15.28
C ASP A 333 0.94 -22.28 -14.92
N PHE A 334 0.14 -23.02 -14.12
CA PHE A 334 0.43 -24.41 -13.74
C PHE A 334 -0.56 -25.38 -14.42
#